data_f78bdad4bee6e3c0195509a6dbdfa696
#
_entry.id   f78bdad4bee6e3c0195509a6dbdfa696
#
_cell.length_a   1.000
_cell.length_b   1.000
_cell.length_c   1.000
_cell.angle_alpha   90.00
_cell.angle_beta   90.00
_cell.angle_gamma   90.00
#
_symmetry.space_group_name_H-M   'P 1'
#
loop_
_entity.id
_entity.type
_entity.pdbx_description
1 polymer ?
#
loop_
_entity_poly.entity_id
_entity_poly.type
_entity_poly.pdbx_seq_one_letter_code
_entity_poly.pdbx_strand_id
1 'polypeptide(L)'
;MPKKIVKAFTLIELLVVVAIIGVLTSIGVVAYNGFVKSAQKKTVEINFNNTVKYMQSEIAKCKLDKDAKAFSLPCPVKVQSNYQECAAVYLSWHYNIKNPLATKETAGWIASKNNCPTFVYGDWRGGVRSGDGQRDGDVNIVICPRNPYCSSNLDTDGKFKVMWWWDNIKMQGYKIINID
;
A
#
# COMPACT_ATOMS: atom_id res chain seq x y z
N MET A 1 -0.72 -66.71 16.90
CA MET A 1 -0.78 -65.31 16.45
C MET A 1 -0.53 -64.40 17.64
N PRO A 2 0.50 -63.55 17.65
CA PRO A 2 0.75 -62.66 18.77
C PRO A 2 -0.32 -61.55 18.81
N LYS A 3 -0.98 -61.40 19.96
CA LYS A 3 -1.93 -60.32 20.21
C LYS A 3 -1.15 -58.98 20.28
N LYS A 4 -1.31 -58.07 19.32
CA LYS A 4 -0.79 -56.70 19.40
C LYS A 4 -1.46 -55.98 20.57
N ILE A 5 -0.68 -55.65 21.59
CA ILE A 5 -1.14 -54.85 22.71
C ILE A 5 -1.20 -53.40 22.15
N VAL A 6 -2.41 -52.90 21.92
CA VAL A 6 -2.63 -51.50 21.58
C VAL A 6 -2.55 -50.70 22.89
N LYS A 7 -1.51 -49.87 23.05
CA LYS A 7 -1.45 -48.93 24.18
C LYS A 7 -2.55 -47.88 23.98
N ALA A 8 -3.55 -47.85 24.85
CA ALA A 8 -4.58 -46.85 24.91
C ALA A 8 -4.06 -45.63 25.68
N PHE A 9 -4.38 -44.41 25.18
CA PHE A 9 -4.07 -43.17 25.88
C PHE A 9 -4.88 -43.06 27.18
N THR A 10 -4.23 -42.61 28.25
CA THR A 10 -4.92 -42.32 29.49
C THR A 10 -5.64 -40.97 29.43
N LEU A 11 -6.74 -40.85 30.18
CA LEU A 11 -7.52 -39.61 30.23
C LEU A 11 -6.69 -38.43 30.77
N ILE A 12 -5.78 -38.71 31.70
CA ILE A 12 -4.92 -37.69 32.31
C ILE A 12 -3.84 -37.19 31.33
N GLU A 13 -3.29 -38.05 30.47
CA GLU A 13 -2.35 -37.62 29.41
C GLU A 13 -3.02 -36.64 28.46
N LEU A 14 -4.27 -36.90 28.06
CA LEU A 14 -5.01 -36.00 27.18
C LEU A 14 -5.29 -34.68 27.88
N LEU A 15 -5.70 -34.70 29.14
CA LEU A 15 -6.05 -33.51 29.93
C LEU A 15 -4.83 -32.58 30.09
N VAL A 16 -3.67 -33.13 30.40
CA VAL A 16 -2.42 -32.34 30.54
C VAL A 16 -2.03 -31.70 29.23
N VAL A 17 -2.13 -32.39 28.10
CA VAL A 17 -1.80 -31.88 26.80
C VAL A 17 -2.71 -30.68 26.42
N VAL A 18 -4.05 -30.82 26.60
CA VAL A 18 -4.95 -29.71 26.28
C VAL A 18 -4.76 -28.52 27.21
N ALA A 19 -4.42 -28.74 28.47
CA ALA A 19 -4.10 -27.67 29.42
C ALA A 19 -2.86 -26.88 28.98
N ILE A 20 -1.77 -27.57 28.57
CA ILE A 20 -0.54 -26.92 28.08
C ILE A 20 -0.82 -26.14 26.78
N ILE A 21 -1.55 -26.74 25.83
CA ILE A 21 -1.91 -26.05 24.56
C ILE A 21 -2.75 -24.81 24.87
N GLY A 22 -3.71 -24.89 25.78
CA GLY A 22 -4.54 -23.77 26.19
C GLY A 22 -3.72 -22.58 26.72
N VAL A 23 -2.76 -22.82 27.57
CA VAL A 23 -1.86 -21.78 28.10
C VAL A 23 -0.99 -21.20 27.01
N LEU A 24 -0.34 -22.03 26.19
CA LEU A 24 0.52 -21.56 25.11
C LEU A 24 -0.25 -20.74 24.06
N THR A 25 -1.46 -21.15 23.72
CA THR A 25 -2.29 -20.46 22.74
C THR A 25 -2.70 -19.07 23.23
N SER A 26 -3.01 -18.92 24.52
CA SER A 26 -3.44 -17.64 25.10
C SER A 26 -2.37 -16.54 24.98
N ILE A 27 -1.10 -16.90 25.18
CA ILE A 27 0.04 -15.96 25.03
C ILE A 27 0.38 -15.76 23.56
N GLY A 28 0.35 -16.83 22.78
CA GLY A 28 0.76 -16.83 21.37
C GLY A 28 -0.09 -15.92 20.50
N VAL A 29 -1.40 -15.87 20.69
CA VAL A 29 -2.32 -15.04 19.87
C VAL A 29 -2.05 -13.55 20.03
N VAL A 30 -1.79 -13.07 21.25
CA VAL A 30 -1.51 -11.64 21.49
C VAL A 30 -0.19 -11.22 20.83
N ALA A 31 0.86 -12.03 21.01
CA ALA A 31 2.16 -11.76 20.40
C ALA A 31 2.09 -11.81 18.87
N TYR A 32 1.37 -12.79 18.31
CA TYR A 32 1.17 -12.92 16.86
C TYR A 32 0.48 -11.70 16.24
N ASN A 33 -0.60 -11.21 16.86
CA ASN A 33 -1.33 -10.03 16.37
C ASN A 33 -0.44 -8.77 16.36
N GLY A 34 0.40 -8.59 17.39
CA GLY A 34 1.37 -7.49 17.43
C GLY A 34 2.41 -7.59 16.32
N PHE A 35 2.92 -8.78 16.05
CA PHE A 35 3.86 -9.03 14.97
C PHE A 35 3.25 -8.76 13.59
N VAL A 36 2.04 -9.27 13.34
CA VAL A 36 1.33 -9.05 12.06
C VAL A 36 1.10 -7.55 11.81
N LYS A 37 0.62 -6.80 12.81
CA LYS A 37 0.42 -5.35 12.69
C LYS A 37 1.73 -4.61 12.37
N SER A 38 2.82 -4.99 13.02
CA SER A 38 4.16 -4.43 12.76
C SER A 38 4.65 -4.74 11.34
N ALA A 39 4.49 -5.97 10.88
CA ALA A 39 4.85 -6.39 9.53
C ALA A 39 4.03 -5.65 8.46
N GLN A 40 2.73 -5.47 8.67
CA GLN A 40 1.87 -4.71 7.79
C GLN A 40 2.30 -3.24 7.71
N LYS A 41 2.59 -2.60 8.85
CA LYS A 41 3.12 -1.22 8.88
C LYS A 41 4.41 -1.11 8.07
N LYS A 42 5.33 -2.04 8.24
CA LYS A 42 6.59 -2.06 7.49
C LYS A 42 6.37 -2.23 5.99
N THR A 43 5.39 -3.03 5.60
CA THR A 43 5.00 -3.18 4.20
C THR A 43 4.53 -1.84 3.60
N VAL A 44 3.72 -1.06 4.34
CA VAL A 44 3.26 0.25 3.87
C VAL A 44 4.42 1.24 3.73
N GLU A 45 5.36 1.24 4.67
CA GLU A 45 6.57 2.07 4.58
C GLU A 45 7.42 1.70 3.35
N ILE A 46 7.57 0.41 3.07
CA ILE A 46 8.26 -0.06 1.86
C ILE A 46 7.50 0.38 0.60
N ASN A 47 6.18 0.24 0.59
CA ASN A 47 5.33 0.70 -0.51
C ASN A 47 5.49 2.20 -0.77
N PHE A 48 5.54 3.02 0.29
CA PHE A 48 5.81 4.45 0.19
C PHE A 48 7.17 4.72 -0.47
N ASN A 49 8.24 4.10 0.03
CA ASN A 49 9.57 4.28 -0.52
C ASN A 49 9.67 3.82 -1.99
N ASN A 50 9.03 2.71 -2.33
CA ASN A 50 8.97 2.22 -3.70
C ASN A 50 8.17 3.17 -4.59
N THR A 51 7.03 3.69 -4.12
CA THR A 51 6.23 4.68 -4.85
C THR A 51 7.07 5.91 -5.20
N VAL A 52 7.82 6.44 -4.24
CA VAL A 52 8.73 7.58 -4.48
C VAL A 52 9.77 7.26 -5.55
N LYS A 53 10.46 6.13 -5.42
CA LYS A 53 11.48 5.69 -6.39
C LYS A 53 10.91 5.50 -7.79
N TYR A 54 9.77 4.84 -7.90
CA TYR A 54 9.14 4.59 -9.19
C TYR A 54 8.62 5.87 -9.84
N MET A 55 8.05 6.80 -9.07
CA MET A 55 7.68 8.11 -9.60
C MET A 55 8.89 8.86 -10.15
N GLN A 56 9.99 8.86 -9.41
CA GLN A 56 11.23 9.49 -9.86
C GLN A 56 11.78 8.84 -11.13
N SER A 57 11.73 7.51 -11.25
CA SER A 57 12.18 6.80 -12.44
C SER A 57 11.30 7.08 -13.66
N GLU A 58 9.98 7.16 -13.48
CA GLU A 58 9.06 7.51 -14.57
C GLU A 58 9.26 8.96 -15.06
N ILE A 59 9.49 9.89 -14.13
CA ILE A 59 9.82 11.28 -14.48
C ILE A 59 11.18 11.35 -15.20
N ALA A 60 12.16 10.60 -14.73
CA ALA A 60 13.48 10.57 -15.36
C ALA A 60 13.46 10.04 -16.80
N LYS A 61 12.57 9.12 -17.15
CA LYS A 61 12.36 8.67 -18.54
C LYS A 61 12.07 9.84 -19.47
N CYS A 62 11.21 10.78 -19.03
CA CYS A 62 10.87 11.95 -19.83
C CYS A 62 12.01 12.93 -20.01
N LYS A 63 13.00 12.92 -19.12
CA LYS A 63 14.22 13.74 -19.27
C LYS A 63 15.19 13.16 -20.29
N LEU A 64 15.20 11.83 -20.41
CA LEU A 64 16.05 11.10 -21.35
C LEU A 64 15.46 11.03 -22.75
N ASP A 65 14.15 10.86 -22.84
CA ASP A 65 13.42 10.71 -24.09
C ASP A 65 12.09 11.48 -24.02
N LYS A 66 11.97 12.50 -24.86
CA LYS A 66 10.78 13.37 -24.92
C LYS A 66 9.56 12.69 -25.54
N ASP A 67 9.79 11.65 -26.33
CA ASP A 67 8.72 10.86 -26.95
C ASP A 67 8.29 9.68 -26.08
N ALA A 68 8.96 9.46 -24.94
CA ALA A 68 8.60 8.45 -23.97
C ALA A 68 7.26 8.74 -23.30
N LYS A 69 6.77 7.74 -22.58
CA LYS A 69 5.56 7.86 -21.75
C LYS A 69 5.92 7.61 -20.28
N ALA A 70 5.47 8.52 -19.41
CA ALA A 70 5.48 8.33 -17.97
C ALA A 70 4.06 8.08 -17.49
N PHE A 71 3.85 7.07 -16.66
CA PHE A 71 2.53 6.66 -16.18
C PHE A 71 1.50 6.42 -17.31
N SER A 72 1.96 5.91 -18.46
CA SER A 72 1.17 5.75 -19.69
C SER A 72 0.73 7.06 -20.37
N LEU A 73 1.14 8.22 -19.89
CA LEU A 73 0.89 9.54 -20.47
C LEU A 73 2.13 10.09 -21.18
N PRO A 74 1.94 10.92 -22.23
CA PRO A 74 3.07 11.49 -22.97
C PRO A 74 3.92 12.43 -22.10
N CYS A 75 5.22 12.45 -22.37
CA CYS A 75 6.13 13.44 -21.79
C CYS A 75 5.89 14.86 -22.37
N PRO A 76 6.22 15.92 -21.62
CA PRO A 76 6.74 15.92 -20.24
C PRO A 76 5.65 15.66 -19.20
N VAL A 77 6.05 15.15 -18.04
CA VAL A 77 5.13 15.00 -16.88
C VAL A 77 4.64 16.38 -16.45
N LYS A 78 3.32 16.50 -16.26
CA LYS A 78 2.68 17.75 -15.84
C LYS A 78 2.04 17.57 -14.46
N VAL A 79 2.10 18.60 -13.62
CA VAL A 79 1.40 18.61 -12.32
C VAL A 79 -0.07 18.93 -12.54
N GLN A 80 -0.80 17.92 -13.00
CA GLN A 80 -2.22 17.96 -13.32
C GLN A 80 -2.90 16.70 -12.78
N SER A 81 -4.22 16.79 -12.56
CA SER A 81 -5.00 15.68 -11.96
C SER A 81 -4.93 14.39 -12.77
N ASN A 82 -4.89 14.45 -14.10
CA ASN A 82 -4.73 13.26 -14.93
C ASN A 82 -3.40 12.52 -14.67
N TYR A 83 -2.27 13.23 -14.55
CA TYR A 83 -0.98 12.61 -14.21
C TYR A 83 -0.98 12.05 -12.80
N GLN A 84 -1.60 12.73 -11.84
CA GLN A 84 -1.76 12.24 -10.48
C GLN A 84 -2.55 10.92 -10.42
N GLU A 85 -3.70 10.89 -11.09
CA GLU A 85 -4.55 9.71 -11.15
C GLU A 85 -3.86 8.55 -11.88
N CYS A 86 -3.28 8.83 -13.04
CA CYS A 86 -2.59 7.81 -13.81
C CYS A 86 -1.33 7.30 -13.10
N ALA A 87 -0.62 8.14 -12.37
CA ALA A 87 0.51 7.70 -11.55
C ALA A 87 0.06 6.74 -10.46
N ALA A 88 -0.99 7.08 -9.70
CA ALA A 88 -1.49 6.23 -8.62
C ALA A 88 -1.90 4.84 -9.15
N VAL A 89 -2.60 4.84 -10.24
CA VAL A 89 -3.07 3.65 -10.90
C VAL A 89 -1.93 2.82 -11.49
N TYR A 90 -1.08 3.45 -12.30
CA TYR A 90 0.06 2.81 -12.94
C TYR A 90 0.99 2.17 -11.90
N LEU A 91 1.31 2.88 -10.82
CA LEU A 91 2.18 2.39 -9.77
C LEU A 91 1.56 1.21 -9.01
N SER A 92 0.28 1.30 -8.70
CA SER A 92 -0.39 0.20 -8.02
C SER A 92 -0.49 -1.05 -8.89
N TRP A 93 -0.77 -0.89 -10.18
CA TRP A 93 -0.97 -2.00 -11.10
C TRP A 93 0.34 -2.55 -11.66
N HIS A 94 1.14 -1.69 -12.26
CA HIS A 94 2.36 -2.10 -12.95
C HIS A 94 3.43 -2.61 -11.99
N TYR A 95 3.56 -1.95 -10.84
CA TYR A 95 4.50 -2.35 -9.79
C TYR A 95 3.87 -3.18 -8.68
N ASN A 96 2.59 -3.56 -8.84
CA ASN A 96 1.87 -4.44 -7.91
C ASN A 96 1.91 -3.96 -6.43
N ILE A 97 1.85 -2.65 -6.24
CA ILE A 97 1.81 -2.05 -4.89
C ILE A 97 0.42 -2.22 -4.31
N LYS A 98 0.29 -3.03 -3.28
CA LYS A 98 -0.99 -3.35 -2.63
C LYS A 98 -1.04 -2.84 -1.20
N ASN A 99 -2.22 -2.36 -0.79
CA ASN A 99 -2.47 -2.07 0.61
C ASN A 99 -2.60 -3.39 1.40
N PRO A 100 -1.74 -3.65 2.40
CA PRO A 100 -1.78 -4.89 3.18
C PRO A 100 -3.04 -5.03 4.06
N LEU A 101 -3.80 -3.95 4.25
CA LEU A 101 -5.05 -3.92 5.02
C LEU A 101 -6.30 -3.98 4.13
N ALA A 102 -6.16 -3.88 2.80
CA ALA A 102 -7.30 -3.89 1.91
C ALA A 102 -7.92 -5.29 1.80
N THR A 103 -9.20 -5.38 2.11
CA THR A 103 -10.06 -6.53 1.83
C THR A 103 -10.78 -6.33 0.48
N LYS A 104 -11.48 -7.37 -0.02
CA LYS A 104 -12.35 -7.23 -1.20
C LYS A 104 -13.43 -6.15 -1.01
N GLU A 105 -13.94 -6.00 0.19
CA GLU A 105 -15.00 -5.04 0.54
C GLU A 105 -14.49 -3.60 0.63
N THR A 106 -13.23 -3.44 1.02
CA THR A 106 -12.58 -2.11 1.11
C THR A 106 -11.81 -1.72 -0.15
N ALA A 107 -11.74 -2.60 -1.14
CA ALA A 107 -11.15 -2.30 -2.44
C ALA A 107 -11.95 -1.18 -3.11
N GLY A 108 -11.42 0.04 -3.06
CA GLY A 108 -12.06 1.21 -3.65
C GLY A 108 -11.95 1.22 -5.17
N TRP A 109 -12.93 1.82 -5.81
CA TRP A 109 -12.89 2.13 -7.24
C TRP A 109 -11.77 3.15 -7.51
N ILE A 110 -10.92 2.88 -8.48
CA ILE A 110 -9.92 3.85 -8.92
C ILE A 110 -10.12 4.16 -10.39
N ALA A 111 -10.11 5.46 -10.62
CA ALA A 111 -9.91 6.19 -11.85
C ALA A 111 -10.91 6.00 -12.97
N SER A 112 -11.44 7.10 -13.32
CA SER A 112 -12.16 7.39 -14.53
C SER A 112 -11.41 6.85 -15.76
N LYS A 113 -12.09 6.02 -16.54
CA LYS A 113 -11.69 5.51 -17.86
C LYS A 113 -11.20 6.61 -18.82
N ASN A 114 -11.57 7.86 -18.53
CA ASN A 114 -11.30 9.01 -19.38
C ASN A 114 -9.92 9.63 -19.19
N ASN A 115 -9.27 9.42 -18.04
CA ASN A 115 -8.02 10.08 -17.70
C ASN A 115 -6.78 9.22 -17.87
N CYS A 116 -6.93 7.88 -17.89
CA CYS A 116 -5.81 6.96 -17.98
C CYS A 116 -6.07 5.87 -19.05
N PRO A 117 -5.37 5.91 -20.17
CA PRO A 117 -5.68 5.09 -21.33
C PRO A 117 -5.49 3.58 -21.20
N THR A 118 -4.90 3.12 -20.10
CA THR A 118 -4.51 1.71 -19.92
C THR A 118 -5.40 0.91 -18.95
N PHE A 119 -6.65 1.34 -18.69
CA PHE A 119 -7.46 0.74 -17.63
C PHE A 119 -8.37 -0.40 -18.02
N VAL A 120 -8.26 -1.50 -17.26
CA VAL A 120 -9.18 -2.63 -17.21
C VAL A 120 -9.81 -2.73 -15.82
N TYR A 121 -11.12 -2.91 -15.76
CA TYR A 121 -11.87 -3.13 -14.52
C TYR A 121 -11.42 -4.42 -13.82
N GLY A 122 -11.20 -4.36 -12.51
CA GLY A 122 -10.84 -5.53 -11.71
C GLY A 122 -10.92 -5.29 -10.21
N ASP A 123 -10.83 -6.35 -9.43
CA ASP A 123 -10.77 -6.35 -7.95
C ASP A 123 -9.53 -5.56 -7.49
N TRP A 124 -9.75 -4.33 -7.03
CA TRP A 124 -8.69 -3.38 -6.83
C TRP A 124 -8.27 -3.25 -5.36
N ARG A 125 -7.14 -3.83 -5.02
CA ARG A 125 -6.48 -3.69 -3.72
C ARG A 125 -5.24 -2.80 -3.80
N GLY A 126 -5.25 -1.80 -4.68
CA GLY A 126 -4.11 -0.91 -4.88
C GLY A 126 -3.72 -0.19 -3.61
N GLY A 127 -2.44 -0.16 -3.34
CA GLY A 127 -1.85 0.54 -2.20
C GLY A 127 -1.49 1.99 -2.49
N VAL A 128 -1.61 2.45 -3.74
CA VAL A 128 -1.35 3.85 -4.13
C VAL A 128 -2.65 4.49 -4.58
N ARG A 129 -2.95 5.68 -4.08
CA ARG A 129 -4.16 6.46 -4.40
C ARG A 129 -3.82 7.86 -4.86
N SER A 130 -4.74 8.45 -5.60
CA SER A 130 -4.73 9.87 -5.96
C SER A 130 -5.67 10.66 -5.05
N GLY A 131 -5.30 11.90 -4.72
CA GLY A 131 -6.15 12.81 -3.95
C GLY A 131 -6.14 12.55 -2.43
N ASP A 132 -7.19 13.05 -1.79
CA ASP A 132 -7.30 13.19 -0.33
C ASP A 132 -8.01 12.02 0.36
N GLY A 133 -8.40 11.00 -0.38
CA GLY A 133 -8.98 9.79 0.21
C GLY A 133 -7.94 9.07 1.07
N GLN A 134 -8.18 9.05 2.38
CA GLN A 134 -7.26 8.48 3.35
C GLN A 134 -7.77 7.13 3.83
N ARG A 135 -6.90 6.14 3.87
CA ARG A 135 -7.10 4.88 4.58
C ARG A 135 -5.78 4.40 5.16
N ASP A 136 -5.85 3.72 6.28
CA ASP A 136 -4.69 3.04 6.83
C ASP A 136 -4.13 2.06 5.79
N GLY A 137 -2.81 2.10 5.63
CA GLY A 137 -2.10 1.26 4.68
C GLY A 137 -2.02 1.80 3.25
N ASP A 138 -2.65 2.94 2.93
CA ASP A 138 -2.53 3.58 1.62
C ASP A 138 -1.30 4.50 1.53
N VAL A 139 -0.81 4.63 0.30
CA VAL A 139 0.14 5.66 -0.11
C VAL A 139 -0.59 6.62 -1.04
N ASN A 140 -0.63 7.89 -0.69
CA ASN A 140 -1.35 8.90 -1.46
C ASN A 140 -0.40 9.78 -2.27
N ILE A 141 -0.76 10.03 -3.53
CA ILE A 141 -0.11 11.01 -4.39
C ILE A 141 -1.06 12.20 -4.52
N VAL A 142 -0.61 13.39 -4.13
CA VAL A 142 -1.38 14.62 -4.22
C VAL A 142 -0.62 15.71 -4.96
N ILE A 143 -1.35 16.65 -5.53
CA ILE A 143 -0.81 17.85 -6.19
C ILE A 143 -0.92 19.02 -5.23
N CYS A 144 0.19 19.68 -4.98
CA CYS A 144 0.23 20.92 -4.24
C CYS A 144 0.12 22.12 -5.20
N PRO A 145 -0.54 23.22 -4.78
CA PRO A 145 -1.09 23.55 -3.46
C PRO A 145 -2.59 23.23 -3.28
N ARG A 146 -3.23 22.60 -4.26
CA ARG A 146 -4.69 22.36 -4.26
C ARG A 146 -5.19 21.39 -3.19
N ASN A 147 -4.28 20.78 -2.44
CA ASN A 147 -4.62 19.76 -1.45
C ASN A 147 -4.43 20.28 -0.03
N PRO A 148 -5.39 20.07 0.92
CA PRO A 148 -5.30 20.55 2.30
C PRO A 148 -4.10 20.00 3.07
N TYR A 149 -3.48 18.91 2.61
CA TYR A 149 -2.27 18.33 3.21
C TYR A 149 -0.97 18.94 2.68
N CYS A 150 -1.05 19.91 1.78
CA CYS A 150 0.08 20.73 1.39
C CYS A 150 0.10 21.96 2.30
N SER A 151 1.07 22.05 3.18
CA SER A 151 1.26 23.27 3.98
C SER A 151 1.42 24.48 3.05
N SER A 152 0.81 25.59 3.39
CA SER A 152 0.83 26.86 2.65
C SER A 152 2.23 27.49 2.52
N ASN A 153 3.25 26.87 3.05
CA ASN A 153 4.61 27.37 3.06
C ASN A 153 5.45 26.78 1.91
N LEU A 154 5.52 27.53 0.88
CA LEU A 154 6.67 27.93 0.06
C LEU A 154 7.18 27.04 -1.07
N ASP A 155 7.20 25.71 -1.01
CA ASP A 155 7.98 24.96 -2.01
C ASP A 155 7.23 23.86 -2.76
N THR A 156 5.91 23.84 -2.69
CA THR A 156 5.12 22.73 -3.22
C THR A 156 4.33 23.06 -4.48
N ASP A 157 4.36 24.30 -4.93
CA ASP A 157 3.69 24.71 -6.17
C ASP A 157 4.29 23.98 -7.37
N GLY A 158 3.44 23.30 -8.11
CA GLY A 158 3.87 22.55 -9.26
C GLY A 158 4.59 21.24 -8.98
N LYS A 159 4.41 20.65 -7.79
CA LYS A 159 5.09 19.43 -7.36
C LYS A 159 4.09 18.35 -6.95
N PHE A 160 4.53 17.10 -7.00
CA PHE A 160 3.79 15.99 -6.38
C PHE A 160 4.25 15.81 -4.93
N LYS A 161 3.31 15.54 -4.04
CA LYS A 161 3.59 15.10 -2.67
C LYS A 161 3.10 13.67 -2.51
N VAL A 162 3.98 12.77 -2.11
CA VAL A 162 3.66 11.38 -1.77
C VAL A 162 3.60 11.27 -0.26
N MET A 163 2.55 10.67 0.28
CA MET A 163 2.31 10.53 1.71
C MET A 163 1.86 9.11 2.03
N TRP A 164 2.01 8.66 3.27
CA TRP A 164 1.47 7.38 3.71
C TRP A 164 0.83 7.47 5.10
N TRP A 165 -0.13 6.59 5.35
CA TRP A 165 -1.06 6.65 6.47
C TRP A 165 -1.07 5.36 7.27
N TRP A 166 -1.12 5.51 8.59
CA TRP A 166 -1.21 4.39 9.53
C TRP A 166 -1.79 4.87 10.86
N ASP A 167 -2.37 3.93 11.64
CA ASP A 167 -2.84 4.16 12.99
C ASP A 167 -3.90 5.26 13.11
N ASN A 168 -5.10 4.92 12.67
CA ASN A 168 -6.27 5.81 12.61
C ASN A 168 -6.05 7.03 11.69
N ILE A 169 -5.56 6.77 10.51
CA ILE A 169 -5.42 7.78 9.43
C ILE A 169 -4.48 8.93 9.85
N LYS A 170 -3.42 8.61 10.58
CA LYS A 170 -2.34 9.56 10.86
C LYS A 170 -1.28 9.49 9.78
N MET A 171 -0.92 10.65 9.24
CA MET A 171 0.20 10.75 8.30
C MET A 171 1.50 10.40 9.02
N GLN A 172 2.22 9.40 8.52
CA GLN A 172 3.47 8.90 9.10
C GLN A 172 4.69 9.51 8.44
N GLY A 173 4.58 9.93 7.19
CA GLY A 173 5.67 10.56 6.45
C GLY A 173 5.22 11.06 5.09
N TYR A 174 6.05 11.91 4.49
CA TYR A 174 5.84 12.40 3.13
C TYR A 174 7.16 12.65 2.40
N LYS A 175 7.08 12.73 1.07
CA LYS A 175 8.17 13.16 0.18
C LYS A 175 7.61 14.05 -0.92
N ILE A 176 8.31 15.15 -1.19
CA ILE A 176 8.01 16.03 -2.32
C ILE A 176 8.85 15.58 -3.52
N ILE A 177 8.22 15.51 -4.69
CA ILE A 177 8.86 15.09 -5.94
C ILE A 177 8.79 16.24 -6.91
N ASN A 178 9.96 16.74 -7.31
CA ASN A 178 10.11 17.74 -8.36
C ASN A 178 9.99 17.04 -9.72
N ILE A 179 9.44 17.77 -10.69
CA ILE A 179 9.34 17.30 -12.08
C ILE A 179 10.37 18.00 -13.00
N ASP A 180 11.01 19.04 -12.48
CA ASP A 180 12.04 19.82 -13.20
C ASP A 180 13.35 19.03 -13.35
#